data_71cdda76cb0e0fa12ca95483f6303dc0
#
_entry.id   71cdda76cb0e0fa12ca95483f6303dc0
#
_cell.length_a   1.000
_cell.length_b   1.000
_cell.length_c   1.000
_cell.angle_alpha   90.00
_cell.angle_beta   90.00
_cell.angle_gamma   90.00
#
_symmetry.space_group_name_H-M   'P 1'
#
loop_
_entity.id
_entity.type
_entity.pdbx_description
1 polymer ?
#
loop_
_entity_poly.entity_id
_entity_poly.type
_entity_poly.pdbx_seq_one_letter_code
_entity_poly.pdbx_strand_id
1 'polypeptide(L)'
;MAADYDAIIVGAGVVGVFTAWALQERGLKICLVDREVGPAQQTSAANAGVIAPGYVAPFASPGAARKAFINLFQEDRAFSWAPSASASQWHWLLRWLSQGKQTRYERNRASMFALATYSQACLHEVANRLGLSYRSVPAYHVVFRTKEDFERSQSLRQQLKNAGLVHRVLSRDELFTFEPSLRDARLPIEAALQVQGDEAGDCRAFVIKLWEQLMAGGMHWLGSTAVDSISTVSSSLSECVLADGRRLRAKHLILAAGPWSLTLLKGPKHRIPIYPIRGFSLTWDEASIPASVLPRLRQLGTALMDDRYKIAITPLHSDGTSSLRAAGMALLGPPAASDRIALARQREAANTLWRIASQWFSGLPQATFDQANSHARDLPRFWIGSRPMLPDGLPVIGSLSQHASQSGLWINSGHGSTGWAMAAGSAYLLADLILGALPSCDSLAVSRLPSKAIGSASLEARSNRLGARPSAYPIDTMDFSPLRWCRRAQN
;
A
#
# COMPACT_ATOMS: atom_id res chain seq x y z
N MET A 1 23.52 15.05 -25.94
CA MET A 1 22.07 15.38 -25.98
C MET A 1 21.69 15.91 -24.62
N ALA A 2 20.87 16.97 -24.55
CA ALA A 2 20.44 17.54 -23.28
C ALA A 2 19.26 16.73 -22.69
N ALA A 3 19.10 16.77 -21.38
CA ALA A 3 17.92 16.22 -20.69
C ALA A 3 16.78 17.24 -20.76
N ASP A 4 15.55 16.78 -21.01
CA ASP A 4 14.34 17.60 -21.00
C ASP A 4 13.89 17.94 -19.56
N TYR A 5 14.15 16.99 -18.64
CA TYR A 5 13.81 17.04 -17.22
C TYR A 5 14.96 16.53 -16.34
N ASP A 6 14.96 16.93 -15.07
CA ASP A 6 15.86 16.32 -14.11
C ASP A 6 15.38 14.90 -13.76
N ALA A 7 14.05 14.74 -13.59
CA ALA A 7 13.48 13.42 -13.38
C ALA A 7 12.17 13.20 -14.15
N ILE A 8 12.00 12.00 -14.70
CA ILE A 8 10.73 11.50 -15.25
C ILE A 8 10.27 10.34 -14.39
N ILE A 9 9.03 10.42 -13.88
CA ILE A 9 8.40 9.35 -13.11
C ILE A 9 7.32 8.71 -13.98
N VAL A 10 7.36 7.37 -14.11
CA VAL A 10 6.37 6.60 -14.86
C VAL A 10 5.44 5.88 -13.89
N GLY A 11 4.18 6.32 -13.89
CA GLY A 11 3.12 5.84 -13.02
C GLY A 11 2.71 6.87 -11.95
N ALA A 12 1.44 7.30 -11.99
CA ALA A 12 0.84 8.27 -11.07
C ALA A 12 -0.03 7.61 -9.98
N GLY A 13 0.32 6.41 -9.54
CA GLY A 13 -0.17 5.83 -8.30
C GLY A 13 0.38 6.56 -7.08
N VAL A 14 -0.04 6.16 -5.87
CA VAL A 14 0.40 6.77 -4.60
C VAL A 14 1.93 6.84 -4.49
N VAL A 15 2.64 5.81 -4.93
CA VAL A 15 4.11 5.76 -4.88
C VAL A 15 4.73 6.78 -5.84
N GLY A 16 4.21 6.86 -7.09
CA GLY A 16 4.74 7.77 -8.10
C GLY A 16 4.49 9.23 -7.74
N VAL A 17 3.30 9.57 -7.24
CA VAL A 17 2.96 10.94 -6.84
C VAL A 17 3.80 11.39 -5.63
N PHE A 18 3.99 10.52 -4.61
CA PHE A 18 4.92 10.83 -3.52
C PHE A 18 6.37 10.95 -3.99
N THR A 19 6.80 10.12 -4.96
CA THR A 19 8.14 10.20 -5.54
C THR A 19 8.34 11.54 -6.28
N ALA A 20 7.34 11.97 -7.06
CA ALA A 20 7.35 13.27 -7.71
C ALA A 20 7.43 14.41 -6.67
N TRP A 21 6.64 14.31 -5.58
CA TRP A 21 6.66 15.28 -4.50
C TRP A 21 8.03 15.37 -3.83
N ALA A 22 8.59 14.21 -3.41
CA ALA A 22 9.87 14.17 -2.73
C ALA A 22 11.03 14.73 -3.57
N LEU A 23 10.98 14.62 -4.89
CA LEU A 23 11.98 15.14 -5.81
C LEU A 23 11.73 16.63 -6.15
N GLN A 24 10.47 17.05 -6.40
CA GLN A 24 10.15 18.45 -6.67
C GLN A 24 10.46 19.36 -5.48
N GLU A 25 10.16 18.89 -4.26
CA GLU A 25 10.50 19.59 -3.02
C GLU A 25 12.01 19.84 -2.87
N ARG A 26 12.83 19.02 -3.53
CA ARG A 26 14.30 19.17 -3.58
C ARG A 26 14.78 19.99 -4.79
N GLY A 27 13.86 20.65 -5.50
CA GLY A 27 14.14 21.56 -6.60
C GLY A 27 14.36 20.92 -7.97
N LEU A 28 14.05 19.63 -8.15
CA LEU A 28 14.17 18.98 -9.44
C LEU A 28 13.00 19.34 -10.36
N LYS A 29 13.31 19.53 -11.65
CA LYS A 29 12.30 19.70 -12.72
C LYS A 29 11.71 18.33 -13.06
N ILE A 30 10.41 18.13 -12.76
CA ILE A 30 9.73 16.84 -12.81
C ILE A 30 8.76 16.75 -13.99
N CYS A 31 8.75 15.57 -14.64
CA CYS A 31 7.67 15.13 -15.51
C CYS A 31 7.05 13.84 -14.91
N LEU A 32 5.74 13.82 -14.70
CA LEU A 32 4.98 12.65 -14.28
C LEU A 32 4.13 12.16 -15.45
N VAL A 33 4.29 10.87 -15.80
CA VAL A 33 3.62 10.25 -16.95
C VAL A 33 2.75 9.09 -16.48
N ASP A 34 1.49 9.06 -16.93
CA ASP A 34 0.60 7.91 -16.70
C ASP A 34 -0.30 7.66 -17.91
N ARG A 35 -0.64 6.39 -18.14
CA ARG A 35 -1.58 5.98 -19.18
C ARG A 35 -3.02 6.38 -18.87
N GLU A 36 -3.33 6.60 -17.61
CA GLU A 36 -4.66 7.02 -17.15
C GLU A 36 -4.81 8.55 -17.29
N VAL A 37 -6.06 9.03 -17.36
CA VAL A 37 -6.37 10.45 -17.51
C VAL A 37 -5.98 11.28 -16.27
N GLY A 38 -5.96 10.66 -15.10
CA GLY A 38 -5.64 11.31 -13.82
C GLY A 38 -4.87 10.39 -12.89
N PRO A 39 -4.40 10.91 -11.73
CA PRO A 39 -3.66 10.13 -10.76
C PRO A 39 -4.55 9.13 -10.01
N ALA A 40 -3.95 8.10 -9.41
CA ALA A 40 -4.58 7.11 -8.54
C ALA A 40 -5.79 6.38 -9.16
N GLN A 41 -5.76 6.04 -10.44
CA GLN A 41 -6.87 5.35 -11.11
C GLN A 41 -6.74 3.82 -11.15
N GLN A 42 -5.56 3.28 -10.78
CA GLN A 42 -5.31 1.84 -10.74
C GLN A 42 -5.33 1.33 -9.26
N THR A 43 -4.34 0.58 -8.83
CA THR A 43 -4.28 -0.05 -7.49
C THR A 43 -4.52 0.93 -6.33
N SER A 44 -4.18 2.20 -6.49
CA SER A 44 -4.40 3.26 -5.49
C SER A 44 -5.84 3.79 -5.44
N ALA A 45 -6.71 3.43 -6.41
CA ALA A 45 -8.06 3.97 -6.53
C ALA A 45 -8.99 3.52 -5.40
N ALA A 46 -8.89 2.25 -5.00
CA ALA A 46 -9.80 1.64 -4.04
C ALA A 46 -9.10 0.61 -3.14
N ASN A 47 -7.94 0.98 -2.61
CA ASN A 47 -7.27 0.20 -1.57
C ASN A 47 -8.05 0.27 -0.24
N ALA A 48 -7.63 -0.53 0.73
CA ALA A 48 -8.30 -0.62 2.04
C ALA A 48 -8.21 0.66 2.89
N GLY A 49 -7.45 1.66 2.49
CA GLY A 49 -7.26 2.91 3.25
C GLY A 49 -6.39 2.78 4.51
N VAL A 50 -5.92 1.61 4.86
CA VAL A 50 -5.25 1.31 6.13
C VAL A 50 -3.81 1.83 6.13
N ILE A 51 -3.44 2.54 7.21
CA ILE A 51 -2.09 3.00 7.54
C ILE A 51 -1.78 2.44 8.92
N ALA A 52 -1.28 1.22 8.97
CA ALA A 52 -1.07 0.48 10.21
C ALA A 52 0.35 -0.14 10.22
N PRO A 53 1.39 0.64 10.59
CA PRO A 53 2.75 0.13 10.70
C PRO A 53 2.85 -1.12 11.57
N GLY A 54 2.09 -1.17 12.66
CA GLY A 54 2.06 -2.33 13.56
C GLY A 54 1.53 -3.62 12.92
N TYR A 55 0.75 -3.51 11.84
CA TYR A 55 0.12 -4.64 11.18
C TYR A 55 0.79 -5.04 9.85
N VAL A 56 1.78 -4.29 9.38
CA VAL A 56 2.50 -4.67 8.15
C VAL A 56 3.27 -5.98 8.34
N ALA A 57 3.19 -6.85 7.34
CA ALA A 57 3.88 -8.13 7.37
C ALA A 57 4.14 -8.66 5.95
N PRO A 58 5.23 -9.43 5.74
CA PRO A 58 5.46 -10.14 4.50
C PRO A 58 4.34 -11.14 4.21
N PHE A 59 3.97 -11.27 2.94
CA PHE A 59 2.96 -12.23 2.52
C PHE A 59 3.40 -13.70 2.74
N ALA A 60 4.71 -13.98 2.68
CA ALA A 60 5.32 -15.28 2.93
C ALA A 60 5.52 -15.52 4.43
N SER A 61 4.45 -15.69 5.21
CA SER A 61 4.55 -16.04 6.63
C SER A 61 4.90 -17.52 6.82
N PRO A 62 5.50 -17.91 7.97
CA PRO A 62 5.74 -19.32 8.31
C PRO A 62 4.45 -20.12 8.26
N GLY A 63 4.48 -21.25 7.57
CA GLY A 63 3.29 -22.09 7.35
C GLY A 63 2.29 -21.54 6.32
N ALA A 64 2.58 -20.41 5.65
CA ALA A 64 1.69 -19.82 4.64
C ALA A 64 1.38 -20.79 3.49
N ALA A 65 2.35 -21.59 3.05
CA ALA A 65 2.16 -22.61 2.02
C ALA A 65 1.12 -23.66 2.43
N ARG A 66 1.22 -24.18 3.68
CA ARG A 66 0.26 -25.14 4.23
C ARG A 66 -1.13 -24.50 4.36
N LYS A 67 -1.20 -23.29 4.88
CA LYS A 67 -2.47 -22.53 4.99
C LYS A 67 -3.10 -22.27 3.62
N ALA A 68 -2.30 -21.87 2.62
CA ALA A 68 -2.77 -21.68 1.27
C ALA A 68 -3.35 -22.96 0.67
N PHE A 69 -2.69 -24.11 0.87
CA PHE A 69 -3.18 -25.40 0.42
C PHE A 69 -4.50 -25.79 1.11
N ILE A 70 -4.61 -25.66 2.43
CA ILE A 70 -5.84 -25.92 3.19
C ILE A 70 -6.97 -24.98 2.71
N ASN A 71 -6.65 -23.70 2.52
CA ASN A 71 -7.62 -22.70 2.05
C ASN A 71 -8.14 -22.96 0.63
N LEU A 72 -7.48 -23.79 -0.19
CA LEU A 72 -8.00 -24.16 -1.51
C LEU A 72 -9.34 -24.92 -1.43
N PHE A 73 -9.65 -25.53 -0.29
CA PHE A 73 -10.84 -26.36 -0.07
C PHE A 73 -11.87 -25.67 0.84
N GLN A 74 -11.63 -24.43 1.31
CA GLN A 74 -12.57 -23.71 2.16
C GLN A 74 -13.40 -22.73 1.36
N GLU A 75 -14.65 -22.51 1.75
CA GLU A 75 -15.44 -21.36 1.35
C GLU A 75 -14.90 -20.08 2.00
N ASP A 76 -15.10 -18.91 1.37
CA ASP A 76 -14.70 -17.59 1.91
C ASP A 76 -13.19 -17.43 2.21
N ARG A 77 -12.37 -17.71 1.24
CA ARG A 77 -10.90 -17.71 1.38
C ARG A 77 -10.31 -16.31 1.37
N ALA A 78 -9.45 -16.04 2.34
CA ALA A 78 -8.58 -14.85 2.27
C ALA A 78 -7.59 -14.90 1.09
N PHE A 79 -7.19 -16.10 0.67
CA PHE A 79 -6.32 -16.35 -0.46
C PHE A 79 -6.92 -17.39 -1.41
N SER A 80 -6.94 -17.09 -2.69
CA SER A 80 -7.36 -18.00 -3.76
C SER A 80 -6.31 -18.09 -4.86
N TRP A 81 -6.31 -19.21 -5.56
CA TRP A 81 -5.39 -19.48 -6.64
C TRP A 81 -6.16 -19.88 -7.92
N ALA A 82 -5.82 -19.21 -9.01
CA ALA A 82 -6.20 -19.60 -10.37
C ALA A 82 -4.91 -19.98 -11.11
N PRO A 83 -4.58 -21.29 -11.20
CA PRO A 83 -3.36 -21.74 -11.87
C PRO A 83 -3.39 -21.36 -13.36
N SER A 84 -2.22 -21.01 -13.88
CA SER A 84 -2.04 -20.74 -15.31
C SER A 84 -0.76 -21.38 -15.82
N ALA A 85 -0.63 -21.52 -17.14
CA ALA A 85 0.58 -22.00 -17.79
C ALA A 85 1.74 -20.98 -17.78
N SER A 86 1.56 -19.82 -17.13
CA SER A 86 2.56 -18.74 -17.09
C SER A 86 3.80 -19.15 -16.29
N ALA A 87 4.95 -19.23 -16.91
CA ALA A 87 6.22 -19.47 -16.25
C ALA A 87 6.53 -18.43 -15.15
N SER A 88 6.08 -17.17 -15.31
CA SER A 88 6.25 -16.11 -14.32
C SER A 88 5.46 -16.38 -13.04
N GLN A 89 4.25 -16.97 -13.13
CA GLN A 89 3.45 -17.36 -11.97
C GLN A 89 4.17 -18.44 -11.14
N TRP A 90 4.64 -19.49 -11.81
CA TRP A 90 5.35 -20.59 -11.16
C TRP A 90 6.69 -20.15 -10.56
N HIS A 91 7.44 -19.33 -11.29
CA HIS A 91 8.71 -18.77 -10.79
C HIS A 91 8.49 -17.91 -9.53
N TRP A 92 7.45 -17.06 -9.53
CA TRP A 92 7.09 -16.27 -8.36
C TRP A 92 6.69 -17.17 -7.19
N LEU A 93 5.83 -18.16 -7.43
CA LEU A 93 5.34 -19.09 -6.41
C LEU A 93 6.46 -19.88 -5.75
N LEU A 94 7.38 -20.44 -6.53
CA LEU A 94 8.55 -21.17 -6.01
C LEU A 94 9.43 -20.28 -5.13
N ARG A 95 9.67 -19.06 -5.56
CA ARG A 95 10.41 -18.08 -4.76
C ARG A 95 9.67 -17.71 -3.48
N TRP A 96 8.35 -17.52 -3.56
CA TRP A 96 7.51 -17.23 -2.40
C TRP A 96 7.55 -18.35 -1.36
N LEU A 97 7.47 -19.62 -1.79
CA LEU A 97 7.61 -20.79 -0.91
C LEU A 97 8.96 -20.79 -0.18
N SER A 98 10.03 -20.36 -0.83
CA SER A 98 11.38 -20.30 -0.24
C SER A 98 11.53 -19.21 0.83
N GLN A 99 10.61 -18.22 0.91
CA GLN A 99 10.68 -17.13 1.89
C GLN A 99 10.04 -17.46 3.24
N GLY A 100 9.26 -18.56 3.36
CA GLY A 100 8.49 -18.90 4.55
C GLY A 100 9.30 -19.36 5.79
N LYS A 101 10.62 -19.18 5.82
CA LYS A 101 11.46 -19.45 7.01
C LYS A 101 11.26 -18.37 8.06
N GLN A 102 11.12 -18.75 9.33
CA GLN A 102 10.86 -17.85 10.46
C GLN A 102 11.84 -16.67 10.52
N THR A 103 13.14 -16.94 10.47
CA THR A 103 14.18 -15.91 10.55
C THR A 103 14.12 -14.88 9.40
N ARG A 104 13.79 -15.32 8.18
CA ARG A 104 13.60 -14.42 7.04
C ARG A 104 12.34 -13.57 7.20
N TYR A 105 11.25 -14.21 7.64
CA TYR A 105 10.00 -13.52 7.90
C TYR A 105 10.16 -12.41 8.94
N GLU A 106 10.81 -12.70 10.06
CA GLU A 106 11.05 -11.72 11.14
C GLU A 106 11.92 -10.56 10.66
N ARG A 107 13.02 -10.83 9.96
CA ARG A 107 13.87 -9.79 9.39
C ARG A 107 13.08 -8.90 8.40
N ASN A 108 12.43 -9.51 7.42
CA ASN A 108 11.70 -8.78 6.40
C ASN A 108 10.55 -7.96 7.01
N ARG A 109 9.89 -8.50 8.04
CA ARG A 109 8.86 -7.78 8.77
C ARG A 109 9.42 -6.58 9.53
N ALA A 110 10.59 -6.72 10.17
CA ALA A 110 11.25 -5.60 10.86
C ALA A 110 11.57 -4.47 9.87
N SER A 111 12.08 -4.79 8.68
CA SER A 111 12.36 -3.82 7.62
C SER A 111 11.08 -3.14 7.11
N MET A 112 9.99 -3.91 6.89
CA MET A 112 8.69 -3.34 6.51
C MET A 112 8.14 -2.40 7.59
N PHE A 113 8.23 -2.81 8.85
CA PHE A 113 7.79 -2.01 9.98
C PHE A 113 8.56 -0.69 10.06
N ALA A 114 9.90 -0.72 9.97
CA ALA A 114 10.73 0.47 9.97
C ALA A 114 10.36 1.43 8.84
N LEU A 115 10.22 0.92 7.60
CA LEU A 115 9.80 1.72 6.46
C LEU A 115 8.39 2.29 6.62
N ALA A 116 7.44 1.50 7.11
CA ALA A 116 6.06 1.96 7.30
C ALA A 116 5.93 3.04 8.37
N THR A 117 6.67 2.91 9.48
CA THR A 117 6.70 3.92 10.56
C THR A 117 7.32 5.22 10.06
N TYR A 118 8.45 5.14 9.35
CA TYR A 118 9.06 6.31 8.72
C TYR A 118 8.11 6.95 7.69
N SER A 119 7.45 6.12 6.89
CA SER A 119 6.48 6.58 5.89
C SER A 119 5.28 7.29 6.50
N GLN A 120 4.75 6.80 7.63
CA GLN A 120 3.66 7.45 8.34
C GLN A 120 4.09 8.84 8.85
N ALA A 121 5.30 8.96 9.40
CA ALA A 121 5.85 10.25 9.83
C ALA A 121 6.00 11.22 8.65
N CYS A 122 6.52 10.76 7.50
CA CYS A 122 6.61 11.57 6.28
C CYS A 122 5.24 11.99 5.76
N LEU A 123 4.24 11.09 5.78
CA LEU A 123 2.87 11.39 5.38
C LEU A 123 2.26 12.48 6.28
N HIS A 124 2.42 12.36 7.60
CA HIS A 124 1.94 13.36 8.57
C HIS A 124 2.59 14.73 8.32
N GLU A 125 3.89 14.75 8.08
CA GLU A 125 4.62 16.00 7.81
C GLU A 125 4.09 16.68 6.53
N VAL A 126 3.97 15.93 5.42
CA VAL A 126 3.46 16.45 4.15
C VAL A 126 2.01 16.93 4.31
N ALA A 127 1.16 16.14 4.94
CA ALA A 127 -0.24 16.49 5.16
C ALA A 127 -0.38 17.77 6.01
N ASN A 128 0.34 17.85 7.12
CA ASN A 128 0.30 19.03 8.02
C ASN A 128 0.84 20.29 7.32
N ARG A 129 1.96 20.19 6.61
CA ARG A 129 2.57 21.32 5.91
C ARG A 129 1.69 21.90 4.79
N LEU A 130 0.96 21.03 4.10
CA LEU A 130 0.08 21.42 3.00
C LEU A 130 -1.38 21.65 3.44
N GLY A 131 -1.72 21.43 4.70
CA GLY A 131 -3.10 21.50 5.18
C GLY A 131 -4.01 20.45 4.53
N LEU A 132 -3.46 19.32 4.09
CA LEU A 132 -4.22 18.26 3.41
C LEU A 132 -4.81 17.29 4.42
N SER A 133 -6.13 17.12 4.38
CA SER A 133 -6.81 16.07 5.13
C SER A 133 -6.76 14.75 4.35
N TYR A 134 -6.36 13.67 4.99
CA TYR A 134 -6.38 12.30 4.47
C TYR A 134 -6.99 11.32 5.46
N ARG A 135 -6.89 11.64 6.76
CA ARG A 135 -7.32 10.75 7.84
C ARG A 135 -8.83 10.71 7.89
N SER A 136 -9.39 9.53 7.62
CA SER A 136 -10.82 9.29 7.83
C SER A 136 -11.10 8.96 9.29
N VAL A 137 -10.27 8.08 9.89
CA VAL A 137 -10.42 7.66 11.30
C VAL A 137 -9.06 7.48 11.98
N PRO A 138 -8.95 7.88 13.27
CA PRO A 138 -7.69 7.86 14.02
C PRO A 138 -7.39 6.51 14.68
N ALA A 139 -8.15 5.46 14.37
CA ALA A 139 -7.98 4.16 14.98
C ALA A 139 -8.16 3.02 13.97
N TYR A 140 -7.53 1.89 14.30
CA TYR A 140 -7.65 0.65 13.55
C TYR A 140 -7.65 -0.53 14.52
N HIS A 141 -8.65 -1.39 14.40
CA HIS A 141 -8.80 -2.57 15.24
C HIS A 141 -8.71 -3.85 14.41
N VAL A 142 -7.85 -4.77 14.81
CA VAL A 142 -7.81 -6.13 14.27
C VAL A 142 -8.70 -7.02 15.11
N VAL A 143 -9.76 -7.55 14.53
CA VAL A 143 -10.81 -8.29 15.22
C VAL A 143 -10.63 -9.79 15.00
N PHE A 144 -10.62 -10.54 16.08
CA PHE A 144 -10.56 -12.00 16.12
C PHE A 144 -11.94 -12.55 16.45
N ARG A 145 -12.43 -13.47 15.61
CA ARG A 145 -13.78 -14.00 15.76
C ARG A 145 -13.89 -15.15 16.78
N THR A 146 -12.82 -15.92 16.93
CA THR A 146 -12.77 -17.09 17.81
C THR A 146 -11.50 -17.08 18.66
N LYS A 147 -11.51 -17.88 19.71
CA LYS A 147 -10.35 -18.09 20.58
C LYS A 147 -9.12 -18.57 19.79
N GLU A 148 -9.31 -19.48 18.83
CA GLU A 148 -8.22 -19.97 17.98
C GLU A 148 -7.65 -18.85 17.10
N ASP A 149 -8.48 -17.94 16.55
CA ASP A 149 -8.02 -16.81 15.77
C ASP A 149 -7.18 -15.86 16.66
N PHE A 150 -7.64 -15.62 17.89
CA PHE A 150 -6.91 -14.80 18.86
C PHE A 150 -5.59 -15.44 19.30
N GLU A 151 -5.58 -16.74 19.59
CA GLU A 151 -4.35 -17.47 19.96
C GLU A 151 -3.30 -17.43 18.82
N ARG A 152 -3.72 -17.57 17.56
CA ARG A 152 -2.84 -17.43 16.40
C ARG A 152 -2.20 -16.05 16.30
N SER A 153 -2.78 -15.02 16.91
CA SER A 153 -2.22 -13.67 16.95
C SER A 153 -1.08 -13.51 17.97
N GLN A 154 -0.75 -14.53 18.77
CA GLN A 154 0.28 -14.47 19.81
C GLN A 154 1.64 -14.01 19.26
N SER A 155 2.06 -14.53 18.12
CA SER A 155 3.30 -14.11 17.46
C SER A 155 3.28 -12.63 17.07
N LEU A 156 2.17 -12.12 16.56
CA LEU A 156 1.98 -10.70 16.24
C LEU A 156 2.10 -9.86 17.52
N ARG A 157 1.36 -10.20 18.57
CA ARG A 157 1.37 -9.46 19.85
C ARG A 157 2.75 -9.46 20.51
N GLN A 158 3.46 -10.59 20.48
CA GLN A 158 4.84 -10.66 20.99
C GLN A 158 5.78 -9.75 20.19
N GLN A 159 5.63 -9.70 18.88
CA GLN A 159 6.45 -8.83 18.02
C GLN A 159 6.15 -7.34 18.26
N LEU A 160 4.89 -6.95 18.48
CA LEU A 160 4.53 -5.58 18.87
C LEU A 160 5.20 -5.21 20.19
N LYS A 161 5.16 -6.11 21.17
CA LYS A 161 5.81 -5.93 22.48
C LYS A 161 7.33 -5.78 22.31
N ASN A 162 7.97 -6.63 21.51
CA ASN A 162 9.42 -6.58 21.26
C ASN A 162 9.83 -5.29 20.53
N ALA A 163 8.95 -4.75 19.67
CA ALA A 163 9.15 -3.47 19.00
C ALA A 163 8.83 -2.25 19.87
N GLY A 164 8.42 -2.45 21.14
CA GLY A 164 8.07 -1.36 22.04
C GLY A 164 6.78 -0.62 21.66
N LEU A 165 5.93 -1.22 20.82
CA LEU A 165 4.68 -0.59 20.39
C LEU A 165 3.62 -0.72 21.47
N VAL A 166 3.03 0.42 21.84
CA VAL A 166 1.89 0.45 22.74
C VAL A 166 0.68 -0.14 22.04
N HIS A 167 0.16 -1.21 22.58
CA HIS A 167 -1.02 -1.89 22.08
C HIS A 167 -1.87 -2.43 23.21
N ARG A 168 -3.13 -2.62 22.94
CA ARG A 168 -4.09 -3.20 23.88
C ARG A 168 -4.97 -4.23 23.20
N VAL A 169 -5.36 -5.21 23.98
CA VAL A 169 -6.38 -6.19 23.61
C VAL A 169 -7.67 -5.77 24.30
N LEU A 170 -8.73 -5.65 23.52
CA LEU A 170 -10.06 -5.31 23.98
C LEU A 170 -10.95 -6.54 23.92
N SER A 171 -11.75 -6.77 24.94
CA SER A 171 -12.90 -7.66 24.87
C SER A 171 -13.98 -7.09 23.94
N ARG A 172 -15.00 -7.87 23.63
CA ARG A 172 -16.15 -7.40 22.87
C ARG A 172 -16.83 -6.18 23.51
N ASP A 173 -17.04 -6.22 24.82
CA ASP A 173 -17.75 -5.15 25.52
C ASP A 173 -16.90 -3.86 25.60
N GLU A 174 -15.59 -3.99 25.78
CA GLU A 174 -14.66 -2.87 25.71
C GLU A 174 -14.61 -2.27 24.29
N LEU A 175 -14.60 -3.10 23.24
CA LEU A 175 -14.69 -2.61 21.86
C LEU A 175 -15.98 -1.84 21.62
N PHE A 176 -17.12 -2.34 22.10
CA PHE A 176 -18.43 -1.66 21.96
C PHE A 176 -18.59 -0.43 22.85
N THR A 177 -17.83 -0.34 23.92
CA THR A 177 -17.72 0.87 24.75
C THR A 177 -16.89 1.91 24.04
N PHE A 178 -15.78 1.50 23.43
CA PHE A 178 -14.92 2.36 22.63
C PHE A 178 -15.60 2.83 21.34
N GLU A 179 -16.35 1.94 20.69
CA GLU A 179 -17.02 2.17 19.40
C GLU A 179 -18.50 1.71 19.43
N PRO A 180 -19.40 2.54 19.99
CA PRO A 180 -20.81 2.18 20.14
C PRO A 180 -21.53 1.90 18.84
N SER A 181 -21.06 2.45 17.71
CA SER A 181 -21.63 2.23 16.38
C SER A 181 -21.56 0.76 15.92
N LEU A 182 -20.75 -0.08 16.61
CA LEU A 182 -20.60 -1.49 16.31
C LEU A 182 -21.52 -2.42 17.12
N ARG A 183 -22.35 -1.88 18.04
CA ARG A 183 -23.19 -2.73 18.94
C ARG A 183 -24.14 -3.69 18.22
N ASP A 184 -24.60 -3.30 17.02
CA ASP A 184 -25.50 -4.14 16.21
C ASP A 184 -24.76 -5.13 15.29
N ALA A 185 -23.45 -5.25 15.42
CA ALA A 185 -22.67 -6.21 14.64
C ALA A 185 -23.11 -7.65 14.94
N ARG A 186 -23.39 -8.41 13.88
CA ARG A 186 -23.96 -9.77 13.93
C ARG A 186 -22.90 -10.87 13.77
N LEU A 187 -21.70 -10.64 14.24
CA LEU A 187 -20.60 -11.60 14.16
C LEU A 187 -20.08 -11.90 15.57
N PRO A 188 -19.51 -13.10 15.79
CA PRO A 188 -18.80 -13.37 17.03
C PRO A 188 -17.55 -12.49 17.08
N ILE A 189 -17.23 -11.96 18.26
CA ILE A 189 -16.02 -11.19 18.55
C ILE A 189 -15.45 -11.76 19.85
N GLU A 190 -14.32 -12.42 19.75
CA GLU A 190 -13.56 -12.90 20.91
C GLU A 190 -12.71 -11.80 21.50
N ALA A 191 -11.98 -11.07 20.64
CA ALA A 191 -11.12 -9.97 21.04
C ALA A 191 -10.85 -9.02 19.88
N ALA A 192 -10.42 -7.81 20.20
CA ALA A 192 -9.88 -6.85 19.24
C ALA A 192 -8.50 -6.37 19.69
N LEU A 193 -7.56 -6.27 18.76
CA LEU A 193 -6.23 -5.72 18.99
C LEU A 193 -6.17 -4.31 18.39
N GLN A 194 -5.82 -3.33 19.21
CA GLN A 194 -5.54 -1.96 18.81
C GLN A 194 -4.06 -1.66 19.00
N VAL A 195 -3.42 -1.09 17.99
CA VAL A 195 -2.06 -0.55 18.09
C VAL A 195 -2.16 0.98 18.09
N GLN A 196 -1.47 1.61 19.00
CA GLN A 196 -1.47 3.07 19.09
C GLN A 196 -0.80 3.68 17.85
N GLY A 197 -1.47 4.65 17.23
CA GLY A 197 -0.98 5.33 16.04
C GLY A 197 -1.39 4.68 14.72
N ASP A 198 -1.93 3.46 14.74
CA ASP A 198 -2.54 2.88 13.54
C ASP A 198 -3.84 3.65 13.20
N GLU A 199 -4.05 3.94 11.91
CA GLU A 199 -5.12 4.79 11.41
C GLU A 199 -5.60 4.35 10.03
N ALA A 200 -6.63 5.00 9.50
CA ALA A 200 -7.05 4.81 8.12
C ALA A 200 -7.40 6.15 7.46
N GLY A 201 -7.24 6.19 6.13
CA GLY A 201 -7.49 7.38 5.34
C GLY A 201 -7.80 7.09 3.87
N ASP A 202 -8.37 8.09 3.19
CA ASP A 202 -8.65 7.99 1.76
C ASP A 202 -7.38 8.26 0.93
N CYS A 203 -6.74 7.18 0.52
CA CYS A 203 -5.54 7.21 -0.30
C CYS A 203 -5.75 7.97 -1.62
N ARG A 204 -6.88 7.72 -2.31
CA ARG A 204 -7.15 8.35 -3.61
C ARG A 204 -7.37 9.85 -3.48
N ALA A 205 -8.20 10.26 -2.54
CA ALA A 205 -8.46 11.67 -2.28
C ALA A 205 -7.17 12.43 -1.92
N PHE A 206 -6.33 11.85 -1.06
CA PHE A 206 -5.05 12.45 -0.72
C PHE A 206 -4.10 12.57 -1.92
N VAL A 207 -3.98 11.50 -2.72
CA VAL A 207 -3.09 11.50 -3.90
C VAL A 207 -3.52 12.53 -4.93
N ILE A 208 -4.83 12.73 -5.14
CA ILE A 208 -5.35 13.78 -6.04
C ILE A 208 -4.95 15.17 -5.52
N LYS A 209 -5.17 15.45 -4.23
CA LYS A 209 -4.81 16.74 -3.62
C LYS A 209 -3.29 16.98 -3.67
N LEU A 210 -2.47 15.96 -3.43
CA LEU A 210 -1.01 16.08 -3.53
C LEU A 210 -0.57 16.31 -4.98
N TRP A 211 -1.20 15.67 -5.95
CA TRP A 211 -0.96 15.90 -7.37
C TRP A 211 -1.33 17.34 -7.80
N GLU A 212 -2.42 17.89 -7.29
CA GLU A 212 -2.81 19.30 -7.52
C GLU A 212 -1.72 20.25 -6.99
N GLN A 213 -1.14 19.98 -5.82
CA GLN A 213 -0.02 20.76 -5.28
C GLN A 213 1.24 20.65 -6.16
N LEU A 214 1.54 19.48 -6.70
CA LEU A 214 2.62 19.27 -7.67
C LEU A 214 2.41 20.09 -8.94
N MET A 215 1.19 20.11 -9.48
CA MET A 215 0.82 20.91 -10.65
C MET A 215 1.00 22.41 -10.39
N ALA A 216 0.53 22.89 -9.23
CA ALA A 216 0.73 24.26 -8.80
C ALA A 216 2.21 24.63 -8.65
N GLY A 217 3.05 23.65 -8.26
CA GLY A 217 4.50 23.78 -8.18
C GLY A 217 5.26 23.62 -9.51
N GLY A 218 4.55 23.56 -10.65
CA GLY A 218 5.17 23.53 -11.99
C GLY A 218 5.59 22.13 -12.48
N MET A 219 5.08 21.04 -11.88
CA MET A 219 5.28 19.70 -12.43
C MET A 219 4.63 19.57 -13.81
N HIS A 220 5.35 18.98 -14.77
CA HIS A 220 4.77 18.64 -16.06
C HIS A 220 3.99 17.32 -15.96
N TRP A 221 2.69 17.37 -16.26
CA TRP A 221 1.80 16.21 -16.29
C TRP A 221 1.53 15.71 -17.70
N LEU A 222 1.73 14.41 -17.94
CA LEU A 222 1.37 13.70 -19.15
C LEU A 222 0.42 12.55 -18.83
N GLY A 223 -0.86 12.88 -18.65
CA GLY A 223 -1.95 11.91 -18.52
C GLY A 223 -2.40 11.36 -19.86
N SER A 224 -3.18 10.28 -19.85
CA SER A 224 -3.62 9.54 -21.04
C SER A 224 -2.45 9.18 -21.98
N THR A 225 -1.25 9.01 -21.40
CA THR A 225 -0.01 8.83 -22.16
C THR A 225 0.69 7.55 -21.72
N ALA A 226 0.62 6.52 -22.53
CA ALA A 226 1.31 5.26 -22.25
C ALA A 226 2.80 5.38 -22.62
N VAL A 227 3.65 4.80 -21.79
CA VAL A 227 5.06 4.55 -22.09
C VAL A 227 5.19 3.19 -22.76
N ASP A 228 5.78 3.16 -23.94
CA ASP A 228 6.06 1.91 -24.68
C ASP A 228 7.31 1.22 -24.17
N SER A 229 8.38 2.00 -23.98
CA SER A 229 9.65 1.43 -23.57
C SER A 229 10.58 2.44 -22.93
N ILE A 230 11.53 1.90 -22.18
CA ILE A 230 12.53 2.66 -21.44
C ILE A 230 13.92 2.08 -21.72
N SER A 231 14.90 2.96 -21.91
CA SER A 231 16.30 2.59 -22.14
C SER A 231 17.26 3.60 -21.51
N THR A 232 18.46 3.14 -21.20
CA THR A 232 19.58 4.01 -20.81
C THR A 232 20.29 4.46 -22.08
N VAL A 233 20.50 5.76 -22.26
CA VAL A 233 21.20 6.36 -23.40
C VAL A 233 22.68 6.51 -23.07
N SER A 234 23.00 6.94 -21.84
CA SER A 234 24.37 7.04 -21.32
C SER A 234 24.37 6.77 -19.81
N SER A 235 25.55 6.84 -19.19
CA SER A 235 25.68 6.70 -17.72
C SER A 235 24.86 7.73 -16.92
N SER A 236 24.50 8.86 -17.52
CA SER A 236 23.79 9.95 -16.85
C SER A 236 22.48 10.36 -17.53
N LEU A 237 22.03 9.62 -18.55
CA LEU A 237 20.85 9.97 -19.34
C LEU A 237 20.03 8.73 -19.67
N SER A 238 18.75 8.76 -19.30
CA SER A 238 17.76 7.76 -19.67
C SER A 238 16.69 8.35 -20.57
N GLU A 239 16.10 7.52 -21.41
CA GLU A 239 15.07 7.90 -22.38
C GLU A 239 13.83 7.00 -22.18
N CYS A 240 12.64 7.58 -22.20
CA CYS A 240 11.40 6.86 -22.39
C CYS A 240 10.80 7.21 -23.76
N VAL A 241 10.26 6.17 -24.43
CA VAL A 241 9.52 6.30 -25.67
C VAL A 241 8.04 6.16 -25.32
N LEU A 242 7.25 7.15 -25.68
CA LEU A 242 5.81 7.16 -25.48
C LEU A 242 5.12 6.39 -26.63
N ALA A 243 3.91 5.90 -26.38
CA ALA A 243 3.15 5.15 -27.37
C ALA A 243 2.80 5.96 -28.64
N ASP A 244 2.82 7.29 -28.55
CA ASP A 244 2.65 8.20 -29.69
C ASP A 244 3.94 8.48 -30.46
N GLY A 245 5.05 7.85 -30.09
CA GLY A 245 6.37 7.99 -30.71
C GLY A 245 7.24 9.12 -30.16
N ARG A 246 6.73 10.01 -29.33
CA ARG A 246 7.55 11.04 -28.65
C ARG A 246 8.61 10.39 -27.76
N ARG A 247 9.76 11.06 -27.67
CA ARG A 247 10.88 10.62 -26.82
C ARG A 247 11.17 11.70 -25.80
N LEU A 248 11.22 11.31 -24.53
CA LEU A 248 11.55 12.19 -23.43
C LEU A 248 12.81 11.69 -22.73
N ARG A 249 13.67 12.62 -22.33
CA ARG A 249 14.97 12.31 -21.71
C ARG A 249 15.08 12.95 -20.34
N ALA A 250 15.65 12.20 -19.40
CA ALA A 250 15.92 12.72 -18.07
C ALA A 250 17.23 12.18 -17.50
N LYS A 251 17.80 12.92 -16.55
CA LYS A 251 18.94 12.46 -15.74
C LYS A 251 18.52 11.25 -14.90
N HIS A 252 17.29 11.29 -14.36
CA HIS A 252 16.73 10.23 -13.52
C HIS A 252 15.38 9.79 -14.09
N LEU A 253 15.25 8.52 -14.44
CA LEU A 253 14.01 7.93 -14.89
C LEU A 253 13.57 6.88 -13.87
N ILE A 254 12.39 7.08 -13.27
CA ILE A 254 11.89 6.33 -12.14
C ILE A 254 10.69 5.49 -12.54
N LEU A 255 10.78 4.17 -12.34
CA LEU A 255 9.70 3.23 -12.55
C LEU A 255 8.83 3.11 -11.28
N ALA A 256 7.63 3.70 -11.31
CA ALA A 256 6.62 3.64 -10.26
C ALA A 256 5.28 3.06 -10.77
N ALA A 257 5.30 2.31 -11.90
CA ALA A 257 4.13 1.77 -12.58
C ALA A 257 3.58 0.48 -11.93
N GLY A 258 3.82 0.26 -10.63
CA GLY A 258 3.33 -0.90 -9.91
C GLY A 258 3.79 -2.23 -10.54
N PRO A 259 2.90 -3.20 -10.80
CA PRO A 259 3.30 -4.51 -11.32
C PRO A 259 3.83 -4.45 -12.76
N TRP A 260 3.60 -3.36 -13.48
CA TRP A 260 4.06 -3.18 -14.86
C TRP A 260 5.41 -2.49 -14.96
N SER A 261 6.03 -2.07 -13.85
CA SER A 261 7.29 -1.33 -13.86
C SER A 261 8.39 -2.00 -14.69
N LEU A 262 8.54 -3.32 -14.59
CA LEU A 262 9.61 -4.04 -15.28
C LEU A 262 9.27 -4.43 -16.72
N THR A 263 8.00 -4.37 -17.12
CA THR A 263 7.60 -4.69 -18.50
C THR A 263 7.97 -3.61 -19.50
N LEU A 264 8.26 -2.40 -18.99
CA LEU A 264 8.66 -1.23 -19.79
C LEU A 264 10.14 -1.25 -20.19
N LEU A 265 10.95 -2.13 -19.58
CA LEU A 265 12.38 -2.18 -19.85
C LEU A 265 12.68 -3.00 -21.12
N LYS A 266 13.43 -2.41 -22.06
CA LYS A 266 14.04 -3.12 -23.19
C LYS A 266 15.38 -3.71 -22.75
N GLY A 267 15.60 -4.98 -23.08
CA GLY A 267 16.88 -5.66 -22.78
C GLY A 267 16.71 -6.91 -21.94
N PRO A 268 17.81 -7.43 -21.39
CA PRO A 268 17.76 -8.64 -20.57
C PRO A 268 16.81 -8.44 -19.39
N LYS A 269 15.86 -9.35 -19.23
CA LYS A 269 14.82 -9.27 -18.20
C LYS A 269 15.45 -9.17 -16.82
N HIS A 270 15.18 -8.09 -16.11
CA HIS A 270 15.57 -7.96 -14.72
C HIS A 270 14.99 -9.12 -13.90
N ARG A 271 15.82 -9.71 -13.04
CA ARG A 271 15.45 -10.89 -12.22
C ARG A 271 14.52 -10.58 -11.05
N ILE A 272 14.07 -9.33 -10.92
CA ILE A 272 13.19 -8.90 -9.84
C ILE A 272 11.79 -9.50 -10.06
N PRO A 273 11.29 -10.34 -9.16
CA PRO A 273 10.06 -11.09 -9.39
C PRO A 273 8.82 -10.33 -8.89
N ILE A 274 8.54 -9.15 -9.45
CA ILE A 274 7.26 -8.45 -9.19
C ILE A 274 6.14 -9.19 -9.91
N TYR A 275 5.09 -9.59 -9.17
CA TYR A 275 3.93 -10.27 -9.72
C TYR A 275 2.63 -9.59 -9.32
N PRO A 276 1.64 -9.43 -10.24
CA PRO A 276 0.34 -8.85 -9.92
C PRO A 276 -0.53 -9.85 -9.15
N ILE A 277 -0.69 -9.64 -7.84
CA ILE A 277 -1.69 -10.37 -7.06
C ILE A 277 -2.92 -9.49 -6.95
N ARG A 278 -4.09 -10.00 -7.40
CA ARG A 278 -5.32 -9.23 -7.37
C ARG A 278 -5.87 -9.14 -5.97
N GLY A 279 -6.30 -7.95 -5.61
CA GLY A 279 -7.10 -7.66 -4.44
C GLY A 279 -8.44 -7.08 -4.87
N PHE A 280 -9.41 -7.11 -3.97
CA PHE A 280 -10.78 -6.75 -4.25
C PHE A 280 -11.27 -5.71 -3.24
N SER A 281 -12.15 -4.84 -3.69
CA SER A 281 -12.92 -3.97 -2.80
C SER A 281 -14.35 -3.79 -3.28
N LEU A 282 -15.24 -3.55 -2.32
CA LEU A 282 -16.62 -3.16 -2.53
C LEU A 282 -16.84 -1.86 -1.76
N THR A 283 -17.29 -0.82 -2.42
CA THR A 283 -17.48 0.50 -1.82
C THR A 283 -18.93 0.89 -1.95
N TRP A 284 -19.56 1.19 -0.82
CA TRP A 284 -20.87 1.83 -0.71
C TRP A 284 -20.65 3.32 -0.56
N ASP A 285 -20.98 4.09 -1.60
CA ASP A 285 -21.03 5.54 -1.52
C ASP A 285 -22.28 5.96 -0.72
N GLU A 286 -22.31 7.16 -0.19
CA GLU A 286 -23.38 7.66 0.67
C GLU A 286 -24.78 7.45 0.05
N ALA A 287 -24.92 7.66 -1.26
CA ALA A 287 -26.18 7.46 -1.98
C ALA A 287 -26.66 6.00 -2.00
N SER A 288 -25.74 5.04 -1.84
CA SER A 288 -26.05 3.60 -1.79
C SER A 288 -26.23 3.07 -0.36
N ILE A 289 -26.00 3.89 0.67
CA ILE A 289 -26.12 3.48 2.08
C ILE A 289 -27.53 3.82 2.58
N PRO A 290 -28.29 2.83 3.10
CA PRO A 290 -29.62 3.11 3.63
C PRO A 290 -29.60 4.12 4.77
N ALA A 291 -30.66 4.95 4.85
CA ALA A 291 -30.82 5.96 5.88
C ALA A 291 -30.74 5.40 7.31
N SER A 292 -31.09 4.12 7.51
CA SER A 292 -30.98 3.43 8.80
C SER A 292 -29.55 3.06 9.18
N VAL A 293 -28.62 2.97 8.21
CA VAL A 293 -27.20 2.60 8.42
C VAL A 293 -26.29 3.83 8.48
N LEU A 294 -26.62 4.85 7.68
CA LEU A 294 -25.76 6.02 7.47
C LEU A 294 -25.39 6.77 8.77
N PRO A 295 -26.28 6.98 9.76
CA PRO A 295 -25.91 7.67 11.00
C PRO A 295 -24.85 6.92 11.79
N ARG A 296 -24.94 5.59 11.84
CA ARG A 296 -23.95 4.73 12.52
C ARG A 296 -22.61 4.77 11.81
N LEU A 297 -22.61 4.75 10.47
CA LEU A 297 -21.39 4.85 9.68
C LEU A 297 -20.68 6.18 9.89
N ARG A 298 -21.42 7.29 9.94
CA ARG A 298 -20.85 8.63 10.20
C ARG A 298 -20.22 8.77 11.58
N GLN A 299 -20.68 7.97 12.55
CA GLN A 299 -20.13 7.92 13.91
C GLN A 299 -18.98 6.95 14.06
N LEU A 300 -18.71 6.07 13.07
CA LEU A 300 -17.67 5.07 13.15
C LEU A 300 -16.29 5.74 13.19
N GLY A 301 -15.63 5.70 14.35
CA GLY A 301 -14.33 6.34 14.61
C GLY A 301 -13.14 5.42 14.37
N THR A 302 -13.35 4.23 13.82
CA THR A 302 -12.28 3.24 13.58
C THR A 302 -12.45 2.52 12.26
N ALA A 303 -11.33 2.09 11.68
CA ALA A 303 -11.34 1.04 10.67
C ALA A 303 -11.14 -0.33 11.34
N LEU A 304 -11.66 -1.37 10.73
CA LEU A 304 -11.66 -2.74 11.26
C LEU A 304 -10.93 -3.67 10.30
N MET A 305 -10.19 -4.62 10.83
CA MET A 305 -9.69 -5.79 10.10
C MET A 305 -10.34 -7.05 10.65
N ASP A 306 -11.13 -7.69 9.86
CA ASP A 306 -11.56 -9.05 10.16
C ASP A 306 -10.40 -10.00 9.85
N ASP A 307 -9.71 -10.44 10.90
CA ASP A 307 -8.45 -11.20 10.74
C ASP A 307 -8.68 -12.56 10.07
N ARG A 308 -9.83 -13.16 10.29
CA ARG A 308 -10.18 -14.48 9.74
C ARG A 308 -10.27 -14.43 8.19
N TYR A 309 -10.90 -13.38 7.65
CA TYR A 309 -11.13 -13.23 6.20
C TYR A 309 -10.11 -12.30 5.53
N LYS A 310 -9.26 -11.63 6.32
CA LYS A 310 -8.33 -10.59 5.84
C LYS A 310 -9.05 -9.52 5.02
N ILE A 311 -10.19 -9.08 5.54
CA ILE A 311 -11.02 -8.03 4.96
C ILE A 311 -11.03 -6.83 5.93
N ALA A 312 -10.56 -5.69 5.43
CA ALA A 312 -10.69 -4.41 6.12
C ALA A 312 -12.06 -3.80 5.83
N ILE A 313 -12.69 -3.25 6.86
CA ILE A 313 -13.91 -2.44 6.78
C ILE A 313 -13.53 -1.04 7.19
N THR A 314 -13.56 -0.11 6.25
CA THR A 314 -13.02 1.24 6.44
C THR A 314 -14.09 2.27 6.13
N PRO A 315 -14.48 3.10 7.09
CA PRO A 315 -15.26 4.30 6.80
C PRO A 315 -14.35 5.32 6.13
N LEU A 316 -14.81 5.93 5.06
CA LEU A 316 -14.10 6.98 4.35
C LEU A 316 -14.96 8.25 4.42
N HIS A 317 -14.42 9.27 5.07
CA HIS A 317 -15.05 10.57 5.21
C HIS A 317 -14.21 11.60 4.44
N SER A 318 -14.77 12.14 3.37
CA SER A 318 -14.09 13.11 2.52
C SER A 318 -15.08 14.16 2.05
N ASP A 319 -14.71 15.43 2.18
CA ASP A 319 -15.46 16.57 1.66
C ASP A 319 -16.95 16.55 2.03
N GLY A 320 -17.25 16.18 3.28
CA GLY A 320 -18.61 16.15 3.84
C GLY A 320 -19.45 14.92 3.45
N THR A 321 -18.92 14.01 2.67
CA THR A 321 -19.56 12.74 2.30
C THR A 321 -18.97 11.57 3.08
N SER A 322 -19.78 10.52 3.26
CA SER A 322 -19.37 9.31 3.96
C SER A 322 -19.56 8.10 3.05
N SER A 323 -18.56 7.24 2.98
CA SER A 323 -18.66 5.95 2.30
C SER A 323 -18.09 4.83 3.16
N LEU A 324 -18.50 3.60 2.89
CA LEU A 324 -17.97 2.41 3.52
C LEU A 324 -17.25 1.57 2.50
N ARG A 325 -16.04 1.12 2.81
CA ARG A 325 -15.29 0.21 1.96
C ARG A 325 -14.97 -1.08 2.67
N ALA A 326 -15.35 -2.21 2.07
CA ALA A 326 -14.83 -3.52 2.40
C ALA A 326 -13.75 -3.89 1.39
N ALA A 327 -12.52 -4.16 1.84
CA ALA A 327 -11.40 -4.45 0.94
C ALA A 327 -10.48 -5.53 1.51
N GLY A 328 -10.02 -6.44 0.67
CA GLY A 328 -9.14 -7.51 1.14
C GLY A 328 -8.92 -8.59 0.11
N MET A 329 -8.78 -9.80 0.64
CA MET A 329 -8.58 -11.03 -0.11
C MET A 329 -7.37 -10.96 -1.08
N ALA A 330 -6.95 -12.07 -1.61
CA ALA A 330 -5.86 -12.13 -2.58
C ALA A 330 -6.10 -13.26 -3.58
N LEU A 331 -6.01 -12.96 -4.87
CA LEU A 331 -6.08 -13.94 -5.94
C LEU A 331 -4.75 -13.98 -6.69
N LEU A 332 -4.04 -15.10 -6.60
CA LEU A 332 -2.91 -15.44 -7.45
C LEU A 332 -3.47 -16.07 -8.73
N GLY A 333 -3.44 -15.34 -9.81
CA GLY A 333 -3.99 -15.77 -11.09
C GLY A 333 -3.22 -15.19 -12.28
N PRO A 334 -3.61 -15.52 -13.52
CA PRO A 334 -2.99 -14.93 -14.70
C PRO A 334 -3.15 -13.41 -14.70
N PRO A 335 -2.21 -12.66 -15.31
CA PRO A 335 -2.30 -11.20 -15.38
C PRO A 335 -3.58 -10.69 -16.05
N ALA A 336 -4.07 -11.39 -17.05
CA ALA A 336 -5.32 -11.06 -17.74
C ALA A 336 -6.56 -11.66 -17.03
N ALA A 337 -7.65 -10.88 -16.97
CA ALA A 337 -8.87 -11.25 -16.24
C ALA A 337 -9.82 -12.20 -17.00
N SER A 338 -9.50 -12.62 -18.22
CA SER A 338 -10.42 -13.32 -19.13
C SER A 338 -10.60 -14.82 -18.88
N ASP A 339 -9.90 -15.40 -17.91
CA ASP A 339 -10.04 -16.80 -17.55
C ASP A 339 -11.33 -17.02 -16.74
N ARG A 340 -12.13 -18.03 -17.12
CA ARG A 340 -13.38 -18.41 -16.46
C ARG A 340 -13.18 -18.64 -14.93
N ILE A 341 -12.08 -19.27 -14.54
CA ILE A 341 -11.75 -19.51 -13.13
C ILE A 341 -11.52 -18.19 -12.41
N ALA A 342 -10.79 -17.26 -13.02
CA ALA A 342 -10.54 -15.95 -12.45
C ALA A 342 -11.85 -15.14 -12.28
N LEU A 343 -12.76 -15.19 -13.27
CA LEU A 343 -14.07 -14.54 -13.18
C LEU A 343 -14.96 -15.14 -12.08
N ALA A 344 -14.98 -16.46 -11.95
CA ALA A 344 -15.72 -17.12 -10.87
C ALA A 344 -15.19 -16.69 -9.50
N ARG A 345 -13.86 -16.59 -9.32
CA ARG A 345 -13.24 -16.11 -8.08
C ARG A 345 -13.53 -14.63 -7.79
N GLN A 346 -13.66 -13.80 -8.81
CA GLN A 346 -14.03 -12.39 -8.65
C GLN A 346 -15.47 -12.26 -8.15
N ARG A 347 -16.40 -13.05 -8.70
CA ARG A 347 -17.80 -13.09 -8.23
C ARG A 347 -17.90 -13.58 -6.79
N GLU A 348 -17.17 -14.65 -6.45
CA GLU A 348 -17.05 -15.16 -5.08
C GLU A 348 -16.51 -14.07 -4.12
N ALA A 349 -15.49 -13.32 -4.54
CA ALA A 349 -14.91 -12.24 -3.75
C ALA A 349 -15.91 -11.11 -3.51
N ALA A 350 -16.69 -10.68 -4.52
CA ALA A 350 -17.70 -9.65 -4.36
C ALA A 350 -18.77 -10.07 -3.33
N ASN A 351 -19.26 -11.31 -3.41
CA ASN A 351 -20.23 -11.85 -2.47
C ASN A 351 -19.66 -11.95 -1.05
N THR A 352 -18.42 -12.38 -0.89
CA THR A 352 -17.75 -12.48 0.41
C THR A 352 -17.55 -11.10 1.04
N LEU A 353 -17.10 -10.10 0.28
CA LEU A 353 -16.96 -8.72 0.76
C LEU A 353 -18.28 -8.17 1.26
N TRP A 354 -19.38 -8.32 0.47
CA TRP A 354 -20.70 -7.91 0.90
C TRP A 354 -21.15 -8.63 2.16
N ARG A 355 -21.06 -9.94 2.20
CA ARG A 355 -21.51 -10.77 3.32
C ARG A 355 -20.78 -10.40 4.62
N ILE A 356 -19.45 -10.20 4.57
CA ILE A 356 -18.67 -9.81 5.74
C ILE A 356 -19.03 -8.37 6.17
N ALA A 357 -19.12 -7.41 5.24
CA ALA A 357 -19.51 -6.05 5.57
C ALA A 357 -20.92 -5.97 6.19
N SER A 358 -21.88 -6.79 5.71
CA SER A 358 -23.25 -6.85 6.21
C SER A 358 -23.34 -7.47 7.62
N GLN A 359 -22.35 -8.24 8.05
CA GLN A 359 -22.27 -8.70 9.44
C GLN A 359 -21.90 -7.57 10.41
N TRP A 360 -21.14 -6.57 9.94
CA TRP A 360 -20.80 -5.37 10.70
C TRP A 360 -21.93 -4.33 10.63
N PHE A 361 -22.48 -4.13 9.46
CA PHE A 361 -23.51 -3.15 9.17
C PHE A 361 -24.69 -3.84 8.48
N SER A 362 -25.65 -4.32 9.28
CA SER A 362 -26.84 -4.98 8.75
C SER A 362 -27.68 -3.98 7.92
N GLY A 363 -28.20 -4.44 6.77
CA GLY A 363 -28.99 -3.62 5.87
C GLY A 363 -28.21 -3.00 4.70
N LEU A 364 -26.91 -3.23 4.58
CA LEU A 364 -26.16 -2.82 3.40
C LEU A 364 -26.70 -3.53 2.15
N PRO A 365 -26.98 -2.78 1.06
CA PRO A 365 -27.51 -3.37 -0.17
C PRO A 365 -26.49 -4.30 -0.80
N GLN A 366 -26.98 -5.43 -1.27
CA GLN A 366 -26.23 -6.34 -2.12
C GLN A 366 -26.38 -5.92 -3.57
N ALA A 367 -25.29 -5.95 -4.32
CA ALA A 367 -25.34 -5.93 -5.77
C ALA A 367 -24.74 -7.23 -6.30
N THR A 368 -25.27 -7.75 -7.39
CA THR A 368 -24.57 -8.81 -8.14
C THR A 368 -23.25 -8.26 -8.67
N PHE A 369 -22.31 -9.14 -8.99
CA PHE A 369 -21.03 -8.74 -9.57
C PHE A 369 -21.21 -7.83 -10.82
N ASP A 370 -22.17 -8.18 -11.67
CA ASP A 370 -22.44 -7.44 -12.90
C ASP A 370 -23.08 -6.06 -12.62
N GLN A 371 -24.00 -5.97 -11.65
CA GLN A 371 -24.58 -4.71 -11.18
C GLN A 371 -23.53 -3.81 -10.50
N ALA A 372 -22.67 -4.35 -9.66
CA ALA A 372 -21.60 -3.60 -8.99
C ALA A 372 -20.57 -3.01 -9.99
N ASN A 373 -20.52 -3.52 -11.21
CA ASN A 373 -19.72 -2.98 -12.30
C ASN A 373 -20.47 -1.98 -13.19
N SER A 374 -21.78 -1.81 -13.00
CA SER A 374 -22.63 -0.95 -13.86
C SER A 374 -22.52 0.55 -13.57
N HIS A 375 -21.80 0.97 -12.53
CA HIS A 375 -21.65 2.36 -12.07
C HIS A 375 -22.98 3.02 -11.66
N ALA A 376 -24.03 2.25 -11.35
CA ALA A 376 -25.25 2.76 -10.77
C ALA A 376 -24.99 3.39 -9.40
N ARG A 377 -25.50 4.61 -9.16
CA ARG A 377 -25.16 5.40 -7.96
C ARG A 377 -25.77 4.86 -6.66
N ASP A 378 -26.83 4.10 -6.77
CA ASP A 378 -27.59 3.46 -5.68
C ASP A 378 -27.07 2.07 -5.31
N LEU A 379 -26.03 1.58 -6.00
CA LEU A 379 -25.44 0.28 -5.79
C LEU A 379 -23.96 0.39 -5.39
N PRO A 380 -23.46 -0.56 -4.59
CA PRO A 380 -22.04 -0.58 -4.27
C PRO A 380 -21.17 -0.85 -5.50
N ARG A 381 -20.01 -0.21 -5.55
CA ARG A 381 -19.04 -0.37 -6.64
C ARG A 381 -18.03 -1.44 -6.32
N PHE A 382 -17.91 -2.44 -7.17
CA PHE A 382 -16.87 -3.45 -7.08
C PHE A 382 -15.62 -3.01 -7.85
N TRP A 383 -14.46 -3.24 -7.27
CA TRP A 383 -13.19 -2.88 -7.88
C TRP A 383 -12.14 -3.97 -7.68
N ILE A 384 -11.24 -4.08 -8.66
CA ILE A 384 -10.15 -5.04 -8.67
C ILE A 384 -8.84 -4.30 -8.87
N GLY A 385 -7.86 -4.52 -7.97
CA GLY A 385 -6.54 -3.94 -8.08
C GLY A 385 -5.43 -4.98 -8.13
N SER A 386 -4.42 -4.70 -8.91
CA SER A 386 -3.23 -5.54 -9.04
C SER A 386 -2.14 -5.05 -8.09
N ARG A 387 -1.94 -5.76 -6.99
CA ARG A 387 -0.88 -5.47 -6.01
C ARG A 387 0.47 -5.91 -6.58
N PRO A 388 1.50 -5.04 -6.64
CA PRO A 388 2.84 -5.41 -7.07
C PRO A 388 3.54 -6.22 -5.99
N MET A 389 3.37 -7.52 -5.98
CA MET A 389 3.88 -8.38 -4.90
C MET A 389 5.26 -8.93 -5.23
N LEU A 390 6.16 -8.83 -4.26
CA LEU A 390 7.44 -9.54 -4.24
C LEU A 390 7.37 -10.75 -3.32
N PRO A 391 8.09 -11.84 -3.62
CA PRO A 391 8.04 -13.06 -2.81
C PRO A 391 8.46 -12.86 -1.36
N ASP A 392 9.41 -11.94 -1.09
CA ASP A 392 9.90 -11.61 0.24
C ASP A 392 9.05 -10.53 0.96
N GLY A 393 8.12 -9.90 0.25
CA GLY A 393 7.21 -8.88 0.77
C GLY A 393 7.78 -7.46 0.83
N LEU A 394 9.10 -7.28 0.66
CA LEU A 394 9.75 -5.97 0.71
C LEU A 394 9.63 -5.25 -0.63
N PRO A 395 9.36 -3.93 -0.66
CA PRO A 395 9.39 -3.16 -1.90
C PRO A 395 10.81 -3.11 -2.49
N VAL A 396 10.90 -2.73 -3.76
CA VAL A 396 12.16 -2.46 -4.45
C VAL A 396 12.31 -0.95 -4.59
N ILE A 397 13.37 -0.41 -4.01
CA ILE A 397 13.66 1.02 -3.98
C ILE A 397 15.14 1.20 -4.31
N GLY A 398 15.44 1.92 -5.40
CA GLY A 398 16.85 2.18 -5.74
C GLY A 398 17.17 2.11 -7.24
N SER A 399 18.47 2.15 -7.54
CA SER A 399 19.02 2.06 -8.90
C SER A 399 18.87 0.65 -9.48
N LEU A 400 18.49 0.57 -10.76
CA LEU A 400 18.47 -0.69 -11.52
C LEU A 400 19.84 -1.03 -12.14
N SER A 401 20.84 -0.17 -12.02
CA SER A 401 22.23 -0.47 -12.42
C SER A 401 23.02 -1.09 -11.27
N GLN A 402 23.99 -1.95 -11.64
CA GLN A 402 24.96 -2.48 -10.68
C GLN A 402 25.91 -1.40 -10.12
N HIS A 403 26.06 -0.27 -10.83
CA HIS A 403 26.85 0.88 -10.42
C HIS A 403 25.93 2.07 -10.20
N ALA A 404 25.54 2.34 -8.96
CA ALA A 404 24.59 3.38 -8.59
C ALA A 404 25.01 4.79 -9.09
N SER A 405 26.32 5.06 -9.19
CA SER A 405 26.87 6.32 -9.70
C SER A 405 26.79 6.50 -11.23
N GLN A 406 26.34 5.47 -11.97
CA GLN A 406 26.35 5.45 -13.43
C GLN A 406 24.97 5.20 -14.06
N SER A 407 23.91 5.25 -13.29
CA SER A 407 22.59 4.89 -13.80
C SER A 407 21.57 5.99 -13.59
N GLY A 408 21.02 6.50 -14.70
CA GLY A 408 19.82 7.32 -14.69
C GLY A 408 18.52 6.53 -14.51
N LEU A 409 18.56 5.20 -14.25
CA LEU A 409 17.37 4.36 -14.20
C LEU A 409 17.12 3.83 -12.79
N TRP A 410 15.93 4.13 -12.25
CA TRP A 410 15.54 3.86 -10.87
C TRP A 410 14.20 3.13 -10.80
N ILE A 411 13.94 2.49 -9.68
CA ILE A 411 12.66 1.83 -9.39
C ILE A 411 12.18 2.17 -7.99
N ASN A 412 10.87 2.41 -7.86
CA ASN A 412 10.14 2.51 -6.60
C ASN A 412 8.82 1.74 -6.76
N SER A 413 8.83 0.45 -6.45
CA SER A 413 7.69 -0.43 -6.71
C SER A 413 7.73 -1.68 -5.81
N GLY A 414 6.75 -2.57 -5.96
CA GLY A 414 6.76 -3.84 -5.24
C GLY A 414 6.20 -3.79 -3.83
N HIS A 415 5.48 -2.73 -3.44
CA HIS A 415 4.93 -2.49 -2.11
C HIS A 415 3.81 -3.46 -1.70
N GLY A 416 3.39 -4.34 -2.58
CA GLY A 416 2.36 -5.33 -2.28
C GLY A 416 1.03 -4.72 -1.85
N SER A 417 0.49 -5.22 -0.74
CA SER A 417 -0.78 -4.73 -0.16
C SER A 417 -0.61 -3.50 0.75
N THR A 418 0.61 -3.10 1.05
CA THR A 418 0.94 -2.05 2.03
C THR A 418 1.47 -0.77 1.39
N GLY A 419 1.18 -0.58 0.09
CA GLY A 419 1.68 0.56 -0.68
C GLY A 419 1.28 1.91 -0.10
N TRP A 420 0.06 2.06 0.42
CA TRP A 420 -0.38 3.29 1.09
C TRP A 420 0.45 3.59 2.35
N ALA A 421 0.65 2.59 3.19
CA ALA A 421 1.40 2.73 4.44
C ALA A 421 2.91 3.00 4.22
N MET A 422 3.48 2.65 3.05
CA MET A 422 4.92 2.76 2.81
C MET A 422 5.30 3.78 1.72
N ALA A 423 4.34 4.38 1.01
CA ALA A 423 4.60 5.20 -0.16
C ALA A 423 5.44 6.46 0.13
N ALA A 424 5.09 7.22 1.15
CA ALA A 424 5.79 8.44 1.50
C ALA A 424 7.24 8.15 1.87
N GLY A 425 7.48 7.22 2.81
CA GLY A 425 8.83 6.84 3.24
C GLY A 425 9.69 6.29 2.10
N SER A 426 9.12 5.45 1.22
CA SER A 426 9.85 4.92 0.08
C SER A 426 10.24 6.01 -0.94
N ALA A 427 9.39 7.03 -1.11
CA ALA A 427 9.66 8.15 -1.98
C ALA A 427 10.80 9.04 -1.45
N TYR A 428 10.77 9.37 -0.16
CA TYR A 428 11.84 10.14 0.48
C TYR A 428 13.16 9.36 0.49
N LEU A 429 13.13 8.05 0.79
CA LEU A 429 14.30 7.18 0.72
C LEU A 429 14.90 7.15 -0.69
N LEU A 430 14.06 7.01 -1.74
CA LEU A 430 14.55 7.04 -3.11
C LEU A 430 15.14 8.40 -3.48
N ALA A 431 14.51 9.50 -3.08
CA ALA A 431 15.02 10.83 -3.36
C ALA A 431 16.39 11.07 -2.71
N ASP A 432 16.59 10.59 -1.49
CA ASP A 432 17.89 10.63 -0.81
C ASP A 432 18.95 9.79 -1.52
N LEU A 433 18.59 8.60 -2.01
CA LEU A 433 19.47 7.76 -2.83
C LEU A 433 19.89 8.44 -4.15
N ILE A 434 18.94 9.09 -4.82
CA ILE A 434 19.18 9.82 -6.09
C ILE A 434 20.16 10.99 -5.89
N LEU A 435 20.03 11.72 -4.79
CA LEU A 435 20.81 12.90 -4.49
C LEU A 435 22.12 12.62 -3.71
N GLY A 436 22.39 11.36 -3.39
CA GLY A 436 23.54 10.97 -2.58
C GLY A 436 23.48 11.52 -1.14
N ALA A 437 22.30 11.86 -0.66
CA ALA A 437 22.05 12.49 0.65
C ALA A 437 21.69 11.48 1.75
N LEU A 438 22.02 10.20 1.58
CA LEU A 438 21.77 9.21 2.63
C LEU A 438 22.52 9.60 3.89
N PRO A 439 21.84 9.66 5.04
CA PRO A 439 22.54 9.80 6.30
C PRO A 439 23.48 8.61 6.48
N SER A 440 24.70 8.87 6.94
CA SER A 440 25.62 7.81 7.37
C SER A 440 24.93 6.94 8.42
N CYS A 441 25.21 5.64 8.49
CA CYS A 441 24.61 4.70 9.45
C CYS A 441 24.67 5.21 10.90
N ASP A 442 25.62 6.05 11.24
CA ASP A 442 25.83 6.61 12.57
C ASP A 442 24.83 7.72 12.95
N SER A 443 24.15 8.36 11.97
CA SER A 443 23.14 9.41 12.24
C SER A 443 21.71 8.87 12.44
N LEU A 444 21.51 7.57 12.25
CA LEU A 444 20.22 6.88 12.42
C LEU A 444 20.02 6.30 13.83
N ALA A 445 20.82 6.75 14.80
CA ALA A 445 20.68 6.33 16.20
C ALA A 445 19.30 6.72 16.72
N VAL A 446 18.53 5.70 17.10
CA VAL A 446 17.21 5.79 17.71
C VAL A 446 17.30 6.60 19.00
N SER A 447 16.86 7.85 18.97
CA SER A 447 16.45 8.51 20.21
C SER A 447 15.17 7.80 20.67
N ARG A 448 15.27 7.04 21.77
CA ARG A 448 14.14 6.39 22.45
C ARG A 448 13.03 7.41 22.59
N LEU A 449 11.83 7.08 22.09
CA LEU A 449 10.62 7.85 22.35
C LEU A 449 10.49 8.00 23.88
N PRO A 450 10.35 9.22 24.42
CA PRO A 450 10.12 9.39 25.84
C PRO A 450 8.78 8.76 26.22
N SER A 451 8.80 7.86 27.18
CA SER A 451 7.66 7.17 27.75
C SER A 451 6.83 8.09 28.66
N LYS A 452 6.57 9.33 28.29
CA LYS A 452 5.73 10.22 29.10
C LYS A 452 4.80 11.07 28.24
N ALA A 453 3.50 10.82 28.47
CA ALA A 453 2.39 11.76 28.49
C ALA A 453 2.25 12.71 27.28
N ILE A 454 1.33 12.40 26.40
CA ILE A 454 0.62 13.45 25.68
C ILE A 454 -0.47 13.98 26.61
N GLY A 455 -0.05 14.85 27.52
CA GLY A 455 -0.94 15.80 28.20
C GLY A 455 -1.16 16.98 27.24
N SER A 456 -2.38 17.45 27.18
CA SER A 456 -2.82 18.67 26.50
C SER A 456 -1.94 19.88 26.87
N ALA A 457 -1.00 20.26 26.01
CA ALA A 457 -0.33 21.55 26.11
C ALA A 457 0.16 22.01 24.72
N SER A 458 -0.52 23.06 24.29
CA SER A 458 -0.13 24.12 23.33
C SER A 458 0.65 23.74 22.06
N LEU A 459 -0.07 23.78 20.96
CA LEU A 459 0.37 23.75 19.56
C LEU A 459 1.20 24.97 19.09
N GLU A 460 1.52 25.92 19.94
CA GLU A 460 2.08 27.21 19.51
C GLU A 460 3.63 27.34 19.50
N ALA A 461 4.38 26.34 19.99
CA ALA A 461 5.83 26.51 20.18
C ALA A 461 6.73 25.81 19.13
N ARG A 462 6.23 25.37 17.97
CA ARG A 462 7.04 24.64 16.95
C ARG A 462 7.12 25.26 15.56
N SER A 463 6.80 26.53 15.37
CA SER A 463 6.81 27.14 14.03
C SER A 463 8.18 27.59 13.50
N ASN A 464 9.30 27.40 14.21
CA ASN A 464 10.60 27.98 13.84
C ASN A 464 11.77 26.98 13.75
N ARG A 465 11.57 25.77 13.18
CA ARG A 465 12.71 24.98 12.68
C ARG A 465 12.35 24.35 11.33
N LEU A 466 12.59 25.08 10.29
CA LEU A 466 12.74 24.56 8.92
C LEU A 466 13.82 23.47 8.94
N GLY A 467 13.46 22.22 8.63
CA GLY A 467 14.38 21.20 8.17
C GLY A 467 14.69 19.99 9.07
N ALA A 468 14.12 19.84 10.27
CA ALA A 468 14.32 18.62 11.04
C ALA A 468 13.34 17.53 10.56
N ARG A 469 13.80 16.60 9.72
CA ARG A 469 13.06 15.36 9.39
C ARG A 469 12.79 14.56 10.67
N PRO A 470 11.65 13.82 10.77
CA PRO A 470 11.44 12.90 11.87
C PRO A 470 12.65 11.97 12.00
N SER A 471 13.16 11.75 13.22
CA SER A 471 14.26 10.83 13.47
C SER A 471 13.88 9.44 12.96
N ALA A 472 14.52 9.00 11.87
CA ALA A 472 14.20 7.76 11.22
C ALA A 472 14.59 6.55 12.07
N TYR A 473 13.74 5.53 12.12
CA TYR A 473 14.16 4.18 12.47
C TYR A 473 15.31 3.75 11.55
N PRO A 474 16.27 2.94 12.03
CA PRO A 474 17.35 2.47 11.20
C PRO A 474 16.80 1.64 10.04
N ILE A 475 16.85 2.22 8.84
CA ILE A 475 16.40 1.56 7.61
C ILE A 475 17.64 1.08 6.89
N ASP A 476 17.83 -0.24 6.82
CA ASP A 476 18.86 -0.81 5.96
C ASP A 476 18.41 -0.72 4.49
N THR A 477 18.98 0.24 3.77
CA THR A 477 18.67 0.45 2.35
C THR A 477 18.98 -0.76 1.47
N MET A 478 19.88 -1.64 1.89
CA MET A 478 20.21 -2.87 1.18
C MET A 478 19.05 -3.87 1.18
N ASP A 479 18.21 -3.87 2.21
CA ASP A 479 17.01 -4.71 2.25
C ASP A 479 16.02 -4.35 1.13
N PHE A 480 16.00 -3.09 0.68
CA PHE A 480 15.12 -2.60 -0.39
C PHE A 480 15.80 -2.53 -1.76
N SER A 481 17.12 -2.72 -1.83
CA SER A 481 17.86 -2.63 -3.07
C SER A 481 17.39 -3.66 -4.12
N PRO A 482 17.25 -3.27 -5.40
CA PRO A 482 17.03 -4.20 -6.51
C PRO A 482 18.08 -5.30 -6.59
N LEU A 483 19.31 -5.00 -6.19
CA LEU A 483 20.45 -5.91 -6.26
C LEU A 483 20.32 -7.14 -5.36
N ARG A 484 19.45 -7.12 -4.33
CA ARG A 484 19.15 -8.30 -3.49
C ARG A 484 18.65 -9.51 -4.30
N TRP A 485 18.05 -9.26 -5.46
CA TRP A 485 17.59 -10.31 -6.37
C TRP A 485 18.65 -10.78 -7.37
N CYS A 486 19.71 -10.00 -7.58
CA CYS A 486 20.82 -10.34 -8.48
C CYS A 486 21.87 -11.21 -7.79
N ARG A 487 22.18 -10.97 -6.51
CA ARG A 487 23.24 -11.68 -5.76
C ARG A 487 22.92 -13.14 -5.42
N ARG A 488 21.67 -13.57 -5.46
CA ARG A 488 21.27 -14.95 -5.09
C ARG A 488 21.50 -16.01 -6.16
N ALA A 489 22.20 -15.68 -7.25
CA ALA A 489 22.60 -16.66 -8.27
C ALA A 489 24.03 -17.21 -8.06
N GLN A 490 24.72 -16.79 -6.99
CA GLN A 490 26.12 -17.19 -6.70
C GLN A 490 26.27 -18.06 -5.44
N ASN A 491 25.16 -18.44 -4.74
CA ASN A 491 25.20 -19.37 -3.61
C ASN A 491 24.22 -20.53 -3.81
#